data_78face9b26d2b3dc16c2118819f5c48b
#
_entry.id   78face9b26d2b3dc16c2118819f5c48b
#
_cell.length_a   1.000
_cell.length_b   1.000
_cell.length_c   1.000
_cell.angle_alpha   90.00
_cell.angle_beta   90.00
_cell.angle_gamma   90.00
#
_symmetry.space_group_name_H-M   'P 1'
#
loop_
_entity.id
_entity.type
_entity.pdbx_description
1 polymer ?
#
loop_
_entity_poly.entity_id
_entity_poly.type
_entity_poly.pdbx_seq_one_letter_code
_entity_poly.pdbx_strand_id
1 'polypeptide(L)'
;MSKLTNCLLKKDPSCRPVWFMRQAGRYLPEFREIRQKNKDFIKLCLNSNLSSEITLQPIQRFNLDAAIIFSDILMVPYGLGQEVKFIKDEGPILSPFNLEIFKKNNFDKFKDKLNPIYEAIKLTRENLDKQKSLIGFIGAPWTLIVYMFGLKKNKEELNLNILKQKEEEIRETINLLIEYLCLHIELQFKAGAEVIQIFDSWAGLIPEAKLSDYCFEPNKKIVQFCKNNKIPVICFPRNLNKNYLKFADIVKPDCLSLDYKIDPTWAKENLKNYCLQGGMDPKILFEKEDIIFKEVDKYLTIFKDRPYIFNLGHGLLPQTNPDVLQKVIERVNNFK
;
A
#
# COMPACT_ATOMS: atom_id res chain seq x y z
N MET A 1 -6.83 -15.66 15.06
CA MET A 1 -6.80 -14.85 13.81
C MET A 1 -7.43 -13.50 14.11
N SER A 2 -6.84 -12.42 13.62
CA SER A 2 -7.37 -11.06 13.77
C SER A 2 -8.65 -10.85 12.95
N LYS A 3 -9.37 -9.76 13.21
CA LYS A 3 -10.58 -9.39 12.46
C LYS A 3 -10.26 -9.18 10.97
N LEU A 4 -9.08 -8.56 10.65
CA LEU A 4 -8.65 -8.37 9.27
C LEU A 4 -8.39 -9.69 8.54
N THR A 5 -7.63 -10.61 9.14
CA THR A 5 -7.32 -11.90 8.52
C THR A 5 -8.55 -12.79 8.38
N ASN A 6 -9.52 -12.72 9.31
CA ASN A 6 -10.81 -13.41 9.17
C ASN A 6 -11.61 -12.89 7.98
N CYS A 7 -11.75 -11.56 7.85
CA CYS A 7 -12.44 -10.95 6.71
C CYS A 7 -11.79 -11.36 5.37
N LEU A 8 -10.46 -11.32 5.33
CA LEU A 8 -9.69 -11.53 4.11
C LEU A 8 -9.65 -13.00 3.67
N LEU A 9 -9.37 -13.92 4.59
CA LEU A 9 -9.13 -15.34 4.28
C LEU A 9 -10.40 -16.19 4.38
N LYS A 10 -11.23 -15.97 5.41
CA LYS A 10 -12.50 -16.69 5.57
C LYS A 10 -13.64 -16.05 4.79
N LYS A 11 -13.40 -14.84 4.22
CA LYS A 11 -14.42 -14.06 3.50
C LYS A 11 -15.67 -13.84 4.35
N ASP A 12 -15.48 -13.63 5.66
CA ASP A 12 -16.55 -13.45 6.61
C ASP A 12 -17.13 -12.03 6.52
N PRO A 13 -18.38 -11.86 6.05
CA PRO A 13 -19.01 -10.54 5.91
C PRO A 13 -19.37 -9.89 7.25
N SER A 14 -19.42 -10.66 8.36
CA SER A 14 -19.65 -10.10 9.69
C SER A 14 -18.43 -9.34 10.22
N CYS A 15 -17.23 -9.70 9.73
CA CYS A 15 -15.98 -9.00 10.04
C CYS A 15 -15.86 -7.75 9.16
N ARG A 16 -15.93 -6.58 9.76
CA ARG A 16 -15.72 -5.28 9.09
C ARG A 16 -14.51 -4.57 9.71
N PRO A 17 -13.29 -5.01 9.37
CA PRO A 17 -12.10 -4.39 9.91
C PRO A 17 -11.90 -2.99 9.34
N VAL A 18 -11.31 -2.09 10.14
CA VAL A 18 -10.99 -0.72 9.75
C VAL A 18 -9.52 -0.43 9.95
N TRP A 19 -8.89 0.09 8.91
CA TRP A 19 -7.55 0.68 8.91
C TRP A 19 -7.45 1.68 7.77
N PHE A 20 -6.43 2.54 7.75
CA PHE A 20 -6.28 3.55 6.71
C PHE A 20 -4.89 3.58 6.11
N MET A 21 -4.81 3.68 4.78
CA MET A 21 -3.57 4.02 4.10
C MET A 21 -3.06 5.37 4.59
N ARG A 22 -1.77 5.44 4.98
CA ARG A 22 -1.12 6.61 5.60
C ARG A 22 -1.69 6.98 6.97
N GLN A 23 -2.24 6.00 7.72
CA GLN A 23 -2.71 6.23 9.09
C GLN A 23 -1.58 6.69 10.04
N ALA A 24 -0.35 6.24 9.85
CA ALA A 24 0.83 6.87 10.43
C ALA A 24 1.30 7.97 9.47
N GLY A 25 1.06 9.25 9.80
CA GLY A 25 1.29 10.31 8.83
C GLY A 25 1.18 11.73 9.37
N ARG A 26 1.42 12.70 8.47
CA ARG A 26 1.56 14.13 8.77
C ARG A 26 0.32 14.78 9.41
N TYR A 27 -0.84 14.16 9.36
CA TYR A 27 -2.04 14.66 10.03
C TYR A 27 -1.97 14.49 11.55
N LEU A 28 -1.15 13.52 12.06
CA LEU A 28 -0.95 13.30 13.49
C LEU A 28 0.07 14.28 14.08
N PRO A 29 -0.23 14.95 15.20
CA PRO A 29 0.72 15.83 15.89
C PRO A 29 1.98 15.08 16.35
N GLU A 30 1.83 13.90 16.96
CA GLU A 30 2.93 13.06 17.43
C GLU A 30 3.88 12.63 16.31
N PHE A 31 3.37 12.35 15.11
CA PHE A 31 4.21 12.10 13.94
C PHE A 31 5.00 13.35 13.54
N ARG A 32 4.34 14.53 13.55
CA ARG A 32 5.03 15.78 13.19
C ARG A 32 6.17 16.11 14.15
N GLU A 33 6.04 15.85 15.45
CA GLU A 33 7.08 16.03 16.44
C GLU A 33 8.33 15.18 16.15
N ILE A 34 8.14 13.88 15.87
CA ILE A 34 9.24 13.00 15.46
C ILE A 34 9.86 13.50 14.15
N ARG A 35 9.04 13.90 13.19
CA ARG A 35 9.49 14.34 11.86
C ARG A 35 10.28 15.66 11.90
N GLN A 36 9.98 16.56 12.81
CA GLN A 36 10.73 17.80 13.03
C GLN A 36 12.16 17.53 13.51
N LYS A 37 12.33 16.54 14.37
CA LYS A 37 13.64 16.12 14.92
C LYS A 37 14.44 15.27 13.93
N ASN A 38 13.76 14.56 13.01
CA ASN A 38 14.34 13.62 12.05
C ASN A 38 14.05 14.06 10.61
N LYS A 39 14.87 15.00 10.10
CA LYS A 39 14.65 15.61 8.78
C LYS A 39 14.92 14.66 7.60
N ASP A 40 15.83 13.72 7.75
CA ASP A 40 16.17 12.73 6.74
C ASP A 40 15.13 11.58 6.78
N PHE A 41 14.32 11.51 5.72
CA PHE A 41 13.22 10.55 5.67
C PHE A 41 13.71 9.10 5.49
N ILE A 42 14.79 8.89 4.74
CA ILE A 42 15.39 7.56 4.55
C ILE A 42 15.94 7.05 5.88
N LYS A 43 16.71 7.89 6.60
CA LYS A 43 17.22 7.52 7.92
C LYS A 43 16.09 7.25 8.92
N LEU A 44 14.98 7.98 8.81
CA LEU A 44 13.82 7.73 9.66
C LEU A 44 13.19 6.35 9.36
N CYS A 45 13.01 5.99 8.08
CA CYS A 45 12.53 4.67 7.69
C CYS A 45 13.48 3.53 8.09
N LEU A 46 14.78 3.81 8.18
CA LEU A 46 15.81 2.86 8.59
C LEU A 46 16.12 2.91 10.10
N ASN A 47 15.35 3.64 10.88
CA ASN A 47 15.46 3.60 12.34
C ASN A 47 14.36 2.68 12.90
N SER A 48 14.72 1.46 13.28
CA SER A 48 13.79 0.41 13.69
C SER A 48 12.88 0.85 14.83
N ASN A 49 13.42 1.54 15.84
CA ASN A 49 12.66 2.02 17.00
C ASN A 49 11.66 3.11 16.61
N LEU A 50 12.09 4.14 15.88
CA LEU A 50 11.22 5.23 15.46
C LEU A 50 10.16 4.76 14.45
N SER A 51 10.53 3.86 13.54
CA SER A 51 9.57 3.28 12.59
C SER A 51 8.49 2.48 13.32
N SER A 52 8.86 1.67 14.31
CA SER A 52 7.91 0.95 15.16
C SER A 52 7.02 1.90 15.97
N GLU A 53 7.61 2.90 16.62
CA GLU A 53 6.88 3.92 17.39
C GLU A 53 5.84 4.62 16.51
N ILE A 54 6.24 5.13 15.34
CA ILE A 54 5.36 5.81 14.39
C ILE A 54 4.25 4.87 13.92
N THR A 55 4.55 3.60 13.69
CA THR A 55 3.55 2.59 13.29
C THR A 55 2.47 2.42 14.36
N LEU A 56 2.84 2.47 15.64
CA LEU A 56 1.93 2.27 16.76
C LEU A 56 1.14 3.53 17.15
N GLN A 57 1.59 4.74 16.80
CA GLN A 57 0.88 5.99 17.13
C GLN A 57 -0.61 5.97 16.78
N PRO A 58 -1.04 5.63 15.53
CA PRO A 58 -2.47 5.57 15.20
C PRO A 58 -3.22 4.46 15.94
N ILE A 59 -2.54 3.37 16.31
CA ILE A 59 -3.14 2.27 17.08
C ILE A 59 -3.40 2.67 18.53
N GLN A 60 -2.52 3.49 19.10
CA GLN A 60 -2.68 4.03 20.46
C GLN A 60 -3.77 5.10 20.51
N ARG A 61 -3.92 5.87 19.45
CA ARG A 61 -4.91 6.96 19.37
C ARG A 61 -6.30 6.46 19.00
N PHE A 62 -6.39 5.48 18.10
CA PHE A 62 -7.65 5.04 17.50
C PHE A 62 -7.89 3.55 17.68
N ASN A 63 -9.17 3.15 17.74
CA ASN A 63 -9.53 1.74 17.76
C ASN A 63 -9.53 1.13 16.34
N LEU A 64 -8.34 1.03 15.76
CA LEU A 64 -8.12 0.41 14.45
C LEU A 64 -7.86 -1.10 14.58
N ASP A 65 -8.21 -1.88 13.55
CA ASP A 65 -8.06 -3.34 13.53
C ASP A 65 -6.71 -3.80 12.96
N ALA A 66 -5.94 -2.90 12.33
CA ALA A 66 -4.63 -3.21 11.81
C ALA A 66 -3.65 -2.03 11.85
N ALA A 67 -2.38 -2.33 12.07
CA ALA A 67 -1.26 -1.43 11.85
C ALA A 67 -0.66 -1.71 10.46
N ILE A 68 -0.17 -0.69 9.78
CA ILE A 68 0.70 -0.83 8.61
C ILE A 68 2.06 -0.25 8.94
N ILE A 69 3.12 -1.02 8.68
CA ILE A 69 4.48 -0.60 9.01
C ILE A 69 4.81 0.77 8.41
N PHE A 70 5.41 1.66 9.20
CA PHE A 70 5.92 2.93 8.69
C PHE A 70 7.22 2.68 7.92
N SER A 71 7.17 2.88 6.61
CA SER A 71 8.27 2.77 5.66
C SER A 71 7.90 3.51 4.37
N ASP A 72 8.64 3.29 3.29
CA ASP A 72 8.32 3.80 1.95
C ASP A 72 8.57 2.74 0.89
N ILE A 73 7.77 2.74 -0.20
CA ILE A 73 7.94 1.81 -1.33
C ILE A 73 9.31 1.97 -2.01
N LEU A 74 9.91 3.17 -1.92
CA LEU A 74 11.21 3.49 -2.52
C LEU A 74 12.40 2.97 -1.70
N MET A 75 12.14 2.31 -0.56
CA MET A 75 13.20 1.58 0.14
C MET A 75 13.72 0.41 -0.70
N VAL A 76 12.92 -0.15 -1.62
CA VAL A 76 13.39 -1.21 -2.53
C VAL A 76 14.42 -0.68 -3.52
N PRO A 77 14.18 0.38 -4.33
CA PRO A 77 15.22 1.00 -5.14
C PRO A 77 16.46 1.43 -4.33
N TYR A 78 16.24 2.00 -3.13
CA TYR A 78 17.34 2.34 -2.22
C TYR A 78 18.16 1.11 -1.82
N GLY A 79 17.50 0.02 -1.44
CA GLY A 79 18.15 -1.27 -1.12
C GLY A 79 19.00 -1.79 -2.28
N LEU A 80 18.53 -1.58 -3.50
CA LEU A 80 19.19 -1.97 -4.74
C LEU A 80 20.29 -1.01 -5.21
N GLY A 81 20.58 0.05 -4.45
CA GLY A 81 21.72 0.94 -4.70
C GLY A 81 21.40 2.22 -5.43
N GLN A 82 20.12 2.47 -5.78
CA GLN A 82 19.71 3.76 -6.34
C GLN A 82 19.57 4.78 -5.21
N GLU A 83 20.17 5.96 -5.36
CA GLU A 83 20.04 7.03 -4.38
C GLU A 83 18.60 7.58 -4.40
N VAL A 84 18.01 7.74 -3.22
CA VAL A 84 16.65 8.27 -3.03
C VAL A 84 16.72 9.48 -2.09
N LYS A 85 16.14 10.60 -2.54
CA LYS A 85 16.02 11.83 -1.74
C LYS A 85 14.57 12.28 -1.69
N PHE A 86 14.14 12.79 -0.55
CA PHE A 86 12.82 13.41 -0.39
C PHE A 86 12.97 14.92 -0.25
N ILE A 87 12.56 15.66 -1.27
CA ILE A 87 12.61 17.12 -1.28
C ILE A 87 11.24 17.65 -0.89
N LYS A 88 11.23 18.66 0.01
CA LYS A 88 10.00 19.30 0.45
C LYS A 88 9.27 19.87 -0.78
N ASP A 89 7.97 19.62 -0.88
CA ASP A 89 7.03 20.07 -1.92
C ASP A 89 7.26 19.46 -3.32
N GLU A 90 8.40 18.81 -3.61
CA GLU A 90 8.66 18.09 -4.86
C GLU A 90 8.37 16.59 -4.75
N GLY A 91 8.57 16.05 -3.55
CA GLY A 91 8.41 14.61 -3.28
C GLY A 91 9.71 13.82 -3.48
N PRO A 92 9.64 12.52 -3.80
CA PRO A 92 10.83 11.71 -3.98
C PRO A 92 11.52 11.99 -5.32
N ILE A 93 12.85 12.13 -5.26
CA ILE A 93 13.74 12.21 -6.41
C ILE A 93 14.75 11.07 -6.30
N LEU A 94 14.91 10.32 -7.38
CA LEU A 94 15.88 9.24 -7.49
C LEU A 94 17.03 9.66 -8.42
N SER A 95 18.25 9.17 -8.12
CA SER A 95 19.37 9.31 -9.04
C SER A 95 19.08 8.60 -10.36
N PRO A 96 19.77 8.96 -11.48
CA PRO A 96 19.60 8.24 -12.74
C PRO A 96 19.74 6.73 -12.55
N PHE A 97 18.82 5.96 -13.13
CA PHE A 97 18.84 4.50 -13.02
C PHE A 97 20.02 3.92 -13.84
N ASN A 98 20.66 2.92 -13.29
CA ASN A 98 21.75 2.19 -13.92
C ASN A 98 21.56 0.68 -13.71
N LEU A 99 21.19 -0.02 -14.77
CA LEU A 99 20.92 -1.46 -14.75
C LEU A 99 22.14 -2.29 -14.34
N GLU A 100 23.35 -1.88 -14.71
CA GLU A 100 24.57 -2.62 -14.35
C GLU A 100 24.87 -2.56 -12.84
N ILE A 101 24.59 -1.43 -12.19
CA ILE A 101 24.67 -1.32 -10.72
C ILE A 101 23.62 -2.24 -10.08
N PHE A 102 22.42 -2.27 -10.65
CA PHE A 102 21.31 -3.08 -10.17
C PHE A 102 21.66 -4.58 -10.26
N LYS A 103 22.20 -5.05 -11.40
CA LYS A 103 22.64 -6.44 -11.61
C LYS A 103 23.80 -6.87 -10.71
N LYS A 104 24.66 -5.95 -10.29
CA LYS A 104 25.76 -6.23 -9.34
C LYS A 104 25.29 -6.37 -7.89
N ASN A 105 24.04 -6.05 -7.59
CA ASN A 105 23.49 -6.28 -6.27
C ASN A 105 23.23 -7.77 -6.07
N ASN A 106 23.13 -8.19 -4.80
CA ASN A 106 22.73 -9.54 -4.44
C ASN A 106 21.76 -9.50 -3.26
N PHE A 107 21.13 -10.63 -2.99
CA PHE A 107 20.11 -10.75 -1.95
C PHE A 107 20.65 -10.43 -0.54
N ASP A 108 21.87 -10.79 -0.23
CA ASP A 108 22.46 -10.52 1.08
C ASP A 108 22.68 -9.02 1.29
N LYS A 109 23.30 -8.33 0.34
CA LYS A 109 23.49 -6.87 0.41
C LYS A 109 22.16 -6.12 0.51
N PHE A 110 21.17 -6.54 -0.27
CA PHE A 110 19.82 -5.96 -0.22
C PHE A 110 19.18 -6.18 1.14
N LYS A 111 19.21 -7.41 1.66
CA LYS A 111 18.69 -7.77 2.97
C LYS A 111 19.36 -6.95 4.08
N ASP A 112 20.70 -6.91 4.10
CA ASP A 112 21.46 -6.19 5.13
C ASP A 112 21.11 -4.71 5.15
N LYS A 113 20.99 -4.10 3.95
CA LYS A 113 20.65 -2.68 3.81
C LYS A 113 19.24 -2.34 4.28
N LEU A 114 18.30 -3.26 4.14
CA LEU A 114 16.91 -3.10 4.56
C LEU A 114 16.58 -3.78 5.90
N ASN A 115 17.54 -4.44 6.55
CA ASN A 115 17.35 -5.13 7.82
C ASN A 115 16.65 -4.28 8.90
N PRO A 116 16.94 -2.96 9.04
CA PRO A 116 16.23 -2.13 10.02
C PRO A 116 14.71 -2.08 9.83
N ILE A 117 14.20 -2.27 8.60
CA ILE A 117 12.76 -2.36 8.34
C ILE A 117 12.18 -3.65 8.91
N TYR A 118 12.89 -4.78 8.75
CA TYR A 118 12.45 -6.07 9.30
C TYR A 118 12.50 -6.07 10.82
N GLU A 119 13.50 -5.43 11.41
CA GLU A 119 13.57 -5.21 12.86
C GLU A 119 12.41 -4.33 13.35
N ALA A 120 12.07 -3.25 12.63
CA ALA A 120 10.92 -2.43 12.95
C ALA A 120 9.60 -3.22 12.95
N ILE A 121 9.42 -4.11 11.97
CA ILE A 121 8.25 -5.00 11.90
C ILE A 121 8.21 -5.93 13.13
N LYS A 122 9.34 -6.54 13.49
CA LYS A 122 9.45 -7.41 14.66
C LYS A 122 9.10 -6.65 15.94
N LEU A 123 9.73 -5.50 16.18
CA LEU A 123 9.45 -4.64 17.33
C LEU A 123 7.98 -4.20 17.38
N THR A 124 7.41 -3.87 16.22
CA THR A 124 5.99 -3.50 16.14
C THR A 124 5.11 -4.69 16.50
N ARG A 125 5.40 -5.90 15.99
CA ARG A 125 4.60 -7.09 16.29
C ARG A 125 4.65 -7.46 17.76
N GLU A 126 5.78 -7.30 18.43
CA GLU A 126 5.97 -7.54 19.86
C GLU A 126 5.10 -6.60 20.72
N ASN A 127 4.90 -5.36 20.27
CA ASN A 127 4.15 -4.30 20.99
C ASN A 127 2.71 -4.10 20.51
N LEU A 128 2.29 -4.77 19.44
CA LEU A 128 0.93 -4.69 18.91
C LEU A 128 0.06 -5.80 19.50
N ASP A 129 -1.16 -5.46 19.93
CA ASP A 129 -2.15 -6.45 20.37
C ASP A 129 -2.28 -7.59 19.36
N LYS A 130 -2.31 -8.83 19.86
CA LYS A 130 -2.43 -10.06 19.04
C LYS A 130 -3.75 -10.14 18.26
N GLN A 131 -4.76 -9.40 18.65
CA GLN A 131 -6.04 -9.31 17.92
C GLN A 131 -5.98 -8.35 16.72
N LYS A 132 -4.94 -7.51 16.63
CA LYS A 132 -4.73 -6.55 15.53
C LYS A 132 -3.70 -7.08 14.55
N SER A 133 -3.98 -6.96 13.26
CA SER A 133 -3.03 -7.36 12.21
C SER A 133 -1.89 -6.36 12.04
N LEU A 134 -0.72 -6.87 11.66
CA LEU A 134 0.38 -6.06 11.15
C LEU A 134 0.50 -6.25 9.64
N ILE A 135 0.36 -5.16 8.90
CA ILE A 135 0.44 -5.13 7.44
C ILE A 135 1.84 -4.68 7.03
N GLY A 136 2.53 -5.53 6.25
CA GLY A 136 3.68 -5.14 5.46
C GLY A 136 3.24 -4.63 4.08
N PHE A 137 4.14 -4.01 3.31
CA PHE A 137 3.77 -3.54 1.99
C PHE A 137 4.95 -3.45 1.03
N ILE A 138 4.62 -3.36 -0.25
CA ILE A 138 5.55 -3.06 -1.35
C ILE A 138 4.91 -2.10 -2.35
N GLY A 139 5.75 -1.40 -3.10
CA GLY A 139 5.33 -0.83 -4.39
C GLY A 139 5.31 -1.92 -5.45
N ALA A 140 4.28 -1.95 -6.30
CA ALA A 140 4.25 -2.83 -7.46
C ALA A 140 5.41 -2.52 -8.43
N PRO A 141 5.87 -3.49 -9.23
CA PRO A 141 7.00 -3.29 -10.15
C PRO A 141 6.84 -2.06 -11.04
N TRP A 142 5.68 -1.87 -11.66
CA TRP A 142 5.44 -0.71 -12.50
C TRP A 142 5.55 0.61 -11.74
N THR A 143 4.95 0.68 -10.56
CA THR A 143 5.05 1.89 -9.72
C THR A 143 6.50 2.23 -9.37
N LEU A 144 7.34 1.24 -9.09
CA LEU A 144 8.78 1.46 -8.86
C LEU A 144 9.48 1.92 -10.14
N ILE A 145 9.20 1.31 -11.29
CA ILE A 145 9.74 1.71 -12.60
C ILE A 145 9.46 3.19 -12.89
N VAL A 146 8.24 3.66 -12.62
CA VAL A 146 7.88 5.07 -12.83
C VAL A 146 8.82 6.02 -12.08
N TYR A 147 9.19 5.69 -10.85
CA TYR A 147 10.14 6.47 -10.06
C TYR A 147 11.60 6.24 -10.50
N MET A 148 12.01 5.00 -10.66
CA MET A 148 13.40 4.62 -10.96
C MET A 148 13.89 5.18 -12.28
N PHE A 149 13.05 5.21 -13.31
CA PHE A 149 13.35 5.72 -14.64
C PHE A 149 12.94 7.19 -14.85
N GLY A 150 12.37 7.83 -13.81
CA GLY A 150 11.91 9.21 -13.95
C GLY A 150 10.79 9.39 -14.98
N LEU A 151 9.90 8.39 -15.12
CA LEU A 151 8.82 8.43 -16.12
C LEU A 151 7.73 9.44 -15.77
N LYS A 152 7.68 9.90 -14.54
CA LYS A 152 6.66 10.86 -14.09
C LYS A 152 6.91 12.23 -14.69
N LYS A 153 5.97 12.73 -15.51
CA LYS A 153 5.96 14.12 -15.99
C LYS A 153 5.17 15.02 -15.02
N ASN A 154 4.00 14.57 -14.60
CA ASN A 154 3.16 15.19 -13.57
C ASN A 154 2.31 14.13 -12.86
N LYS A 155 1.26 14.54 -12.09
CA LYS A 155 0.41 13.59 -11.33
C LYS A 155 -0.49 12.72 -12.22
N GLU A 156 -0.68 13.09 -13.48
CA GLU A 156 -1.65 12.49 -14.40
C GLU A 156 -1.02 12.06 -15.72
N GLU A 157 0.30 12.26 -15.90
CA GLU A 157 0.97 12.02 -17.16
C GLU A 157 2.36 11.41 -16.98
N LEU A 158 2.69 10.45 -17.85
CA LEU A 158 4.00 9.83 -17.96
C LEU A 158 4.74 10.28 -19.22
N ASN A 159 6.07 10.29 -19.17
CA ASN A 159 6.93 10.52 -20.32
C ASN A 159 7.03 9.24 -21.15
N LEU A 160 6.13 9.08 -22.10
CA LEU A 160 6.06 7.90 -22.98
C LEU A 160 7.26 7.79 -23.92
N ASN A 161 8.02 8.88 -24.16
CA ASN A 161 9.23 8.82 -24.99
C ASN A 161 10.33 8.04 -24.27
N ILE A 162 10.54 8.29 -22.98
CA ILE A 162 11.49 7.51 -22.17
C ILE A 162 11.05 6.04 -22.14
N LEU A 163 9.76 5.78 -21.97
CA LEU A 163 9.21 4.42 -21.96
C LEU A 163 9.54 3.67 -23.25
N LYS A 164 9.35 4.31 -24.41
CA LYS A 164 9.67 3.71 -25.73
C LYS A 164 11.16 3.49 -25.93
N GLN A 165 11.99 4.47 -25.57
CA GLN A 165 13.44 4.40 -25.75
C GLN A 165 14.11 3.34 -24.88
N LYS A 166 13.54 3.07 -23.69
CA LYS A 166 14.09 2.17 -22.67
C LYS A 166 13.25 0.92 -22.44
N GLU A 167 12.39 0.56 -23.38
CA GLU A 167 11.41 -0.53 -23.19
C GLU A 167 12.06 -1.85 -22.78
N GLU A 168 13.16 -2.24 -23.42
CA GLU A 168 13.87 -3.49 -23.12
C GLU A 168 14.53 -3.45 -21.74
N GLU A 169 15.23 -2.35 -21.42
CA GLU A 169 15.82 -2.12 -20.09
C GLU A 169 14.75 -2.14 -18.97
N ILE A 170 13.58 -1.56 -19.23
CA ILE A 170 12.45 -1.56 -18.31
C ILE A 170 11.92 -2.99 -18.10
N ARG A 171 11.75 -3.78 -19.16
CA ARG A 171 11.28 -5.17 -19.05
C ARG A 171 12.25 -6.04 -18.25
N GLU A 172 13.53 -5.90 -18.50
CA GLU A 172 14.56 -6.61 -17.75
C GLU A 172 14.54 -6.19 -16.26
N THR A 173 14.43 -4.88 -16.00
CA THR A 173 14.36 -4.35 -14.63
C THR A 173 13.11 -4.85 -13.89
N ILE A 174 11.95 -4.94 -14.55
CA ILE A 174 10.72 -5.49 -13.95
C ILE A 174 10.95 -6.94 -13.50
N ASN A 175 11.60 -7.77 -14.31
CA ASN A 175 11.85 -9.17 -13.93
C ASN A 175 12.77 -9.26 -12.70
N LEU A 176 13.85 -8.50 -12.66
CA LEU A 176 14.74 -8.42 -11.50
C LEU A 176 14.01 -7.87 -10.26
N LEU A 177 13.19 -6.82 -10.42
CA LEU A 177 12.40 -6.25 -9.33
C LEU A 177 11.47 -7.31 -8.70
N ILE A 178 10.83 -8.16 -9.50
CA ILE A 178 9.93 -9.20 -8.97
C ILE A 178 10.68 -10.11 -8.01
N GLU A 179 11.92 -10.51 -8.30
CA GLU A 179 12.72 -11.36 -7.43
C GLU A 179 13.01 -10.69 -6.09
N TYR A 180 13.48 -9.43 -6.11
CA TYR A 180 13.77 -8.67 -4.89
C TYR A 180 12.49 -8.29 -4.11
N LEU A 181 11.39 -8.05 -4.79
CA LEU A 181 10.10 -7.79 -4.14
C LEU A 181 9.57 -9.05 -3.44
N CYS A 182 9.69 -10.22 -4.06
CA CYS A 182 9.35 -11.50 -3.44
C CYS A 182 10.21 -11.76 -2.20
N LEU A 183 11.51 -11.52 -2.27
CA LEU A 183 12.39 -11.59 -1.10
C LEU A 183 11.98 -10.60 0.00
N HIS A 184 11.70 -9.35 -0.38
CA HIS A 184 11.29 -8.31 0.58
C HIS A 184 9.96 -8.67 1.27
N ILE A 185 9.00 -9.23 0.54
CA ILE A 185 7.74 -9.75 1.07
C ILE A 185 8.02 -10.88 2.08
N GLU A 186 8.82 -11.85 1.70
CA GLU A 186 9.16 -13.00 2.57
C GLU A 186 9.81 -12.54 3.88
N LEU A 187 10.74 -11.58 3.81
CA LEU A 187 11.45 -11.05 4.98
C LEU A 187 10.50 -10.24 5.89
N GLN A 188 9.58 -9.45 5.32
CA GLN A 188 8.55 -8.76 6.09
C GLN A 188 7.62 -9.77 6.80
N PHE A 189 7.20 -10.81 6.10
CA PHE A 189 6.34 -11.85 6.66
C PHE A 189 7.04 -12.62 7.77
N LYS A 190 8.29 -13.06 7.57
CA LYS A 190 9.12 -13.71 8.59
C LYS A 190 9.36 -12.82 9.83
N ALA A 191 9.40 -11.50 9.64
CA ALA A 191 9.56 -10.54 10.73
C ALA A 191 8.26 -10.30 11.53
N GLY A 192 7.10 -10.80 11.05
CA GLY A 192 5.83 -10.73 11.79
C GLY A 192 4.70 -9.94 11.11
N ALA A 193 4.88 -9.49 9.87
CA ALA A 193 3.77 -9.01 9.07
C ALA A 193 2.83 -10.16 8.73
N GLU A 194 1.51 -9.97 8.85
CA GLU A 194 0.51 -11.02 8.62
C GLU A 194 -0.18 -10.91 7.27
N VAL A 195 -0.13 -9.73 6.66
CA VAL A 195 -0.75 -9.39 5.38
C VAL A 195 0.20 -8.48 4.61
N ILE A 196 0.26 -8.63 3.30
CA ILE A 196 1.04 -7.73 2.43
C ILE A 196 0.10 -6.90 1.55
N GLN A 197 0.29 -5.59 1.58
CA GLN A 197 -0.37 -4.64 0.68
C GLN A 197 0.55 -4.31 -0.50
N ILE A 198 0.08 -4.53 -1.74
CA ILE A 198 0.79 -4.13 -2.96
C ILE A 198 0.20 -2.82 -3.48
N PHE A 199 1.01 -1.77 -3.55
CA PHE A 199 0.60 -0.46 -4.04
C PHE A 199 1.03 -0.25 -5.49
N ASP A 200 0.09 -0.32 -6.43
CA ASP A 200 0.32 0.05 -7.83
C ASP A 200 -0.31 1.41 -8.15
N SER A 201 0.29 2.45 -7.57
CA SER A 201 -0.24 3.82 -7.58
C SER A 201 -0.28 4.47 -8.97
N TRP A 202 0.48 3.93 -9.93
CA TRP A 202 0.62 4.44 -11.30
C TRP A 202 0.00 3.50 -12.35
N ALA A 203 -0.72 2.44 -11.94
CA ALA A 203 -1.31 1.46 -12.84
C ALA A 203 -2.23 2.09 -13.90
N GLY A 204 -3.07 3.06 -13.50
CA GLY A 204 -3.99 3.73 -14.41
C GLY A 204 -3.36 4.64 -15.46
N LEU A 205 -2.05 4.86 -15.44
CA LEU A 205 -1.33 5.64 -16.45
C LEU A 205 -0.58 4.75 -17.46
N ILE A 206 -0.68 3.43 -17.33
CA ILE A 206 -0.14 2.50 -18.32
C ILE A 206 -1.01 2.57 -19.59
N PRO A 207 -0.43 2.71 -20.78
CA PRO A 207 -1.17 2.56 -22.04
C PRO A 207 -1.92 1.21 -22.06
N GLU A 208 -3.17 1.20 -22.49
CA GLU A 208 -4.03 0.00 -22.40
C GLU A 208 -3.39 -1.25 -23.02
N ALA A 209 -2.75 -1.09 -24.19
CA ALA A 209 -2.02 -2.17 -24.88
C ALA A 209 -0.83 -2.76 -24.08
N LYS A 210 -0.38 -2.06 -23.02
CA LYS A 210 0.76 -2.46 -22.18
C LYS A 210 0.35 -2.88 -20.76
N LEU A 211 -0.95 -2.85 -20.43
CA LEU A 211 -1.46 -3.22 -19.10
C LEU A 211 -1.07 -4.65 -18.71
N SER A 212 -1.14 -5.60 -19.64
CA SER A 212 -0.74 -6.98 -19.38
C SER A 212 0.74 -7.05 -18.99
N ASP A 213 1.62 -6.42 -19.77
CA ASP A 213 3.07 -6.54 -19.62
C ASP A 213 3.59 -5.83 -18.35
N TYR A 214 3.01 -4.66 -18.01
CA TYR A 214 3.56 -3.81 -16.96
C TYR A 214 2.77 -3.85 -15.65
N CYS A 215 1.50 -4.26 -15.67
CA CYS A 215 0.67 -4.36 -14.48
C CYS A 215 0.26 -5.80 -14.16
N PHE A 216 -0.45 -6.47 -15.10
CA PHE A 216 -1.12 -7.73 -14.76
C PHE A 216 -0.13 -8.86 -14.51
N GLU A 217 0.74 -9.18 -15.47
CA GLU A 217 1.69 -10.29 -15.33
C GLU A 217 2.73 -10.08 -14.21
N PRO A 218 3.32 -8.87 -14.01
CA PRO A 218 4.18 -8.63 -12.85
C PRO A 218 3.48 -8.84 -11.51
N ASN A 219 2.28 -8.26 -11.33
CA ASN A 219 1.52 -8.46 -10.09
C ASN A 219 1.09 -9.92 -9.90
N LYS A 220 0.71 -10.64 -10.97
CA LYS A 220 0.37 -12.06 -10.92
C LYS A 220 1.54 -12.92 -10.41
N LYS A 221 2.76 -12.69 -10.90
CA LYS A 221 3.95 -13.42 -10.42
C LYS A 221 4.16 -13.22 -8.92
N ILE A 222 4.03 -12.00 -8.43
CA ILE A 222 4.16 -11.68 -6.99
C ILE A 222 3.03 -12.33 -6.18
N VAL A 223 1.78 -12.20 -6.63
CA VAL A 223 0.63 -12.82 -5.95
C VAL A 223 0.74 -14.33 -5.93
N GLN A 224 1.23 -14.95 -7.01
CA GLN A 224 1.48 -16.38 -7.05
C GLN A 224 2.56 -16.80 -6.04
N PHE A 225 3.65 -16.03 -5.92
CA PHE A 225 4.66 -16.23 -4.88
C PHE A 225 4.02 -16.15 -3.48
N CYS A 226 3.20 -15.13 -3.22
CA CYS A 226 2.51 -14.98 -1.93
C CYS A 226 1.64 -16.22 -1.62
N LYS A 227 0.86 -16.69 -2.59
CA LYS A 227 0.00 -17.86 -2.43
C LYS A 227 0.78 -19.13 -2.13
N ASN A 228 1.87 -19.36 -2.85
CA ASN A 228 2.73 -20.54 -2.65
C ASN A 228 3.32 -20.55 -1.22
N ASN A 229 3.55 -19.37 -0.65
CA ASN A 229 4.08 -19.19 0.71
C ASN A 229 3.00 -18.93 1.77
N LYS A 230 1.70 -19.01 1.42
CA LYS A 230 0.55 -18.77 2.31
C LYS A 230 0.55 -17.36 2.93
N ILE A 231 1.02 -16.37 2.19
CA ILE A 231 1.07 -14.97 2.58
C ILE A 231 -0.18 -14.28 2.05
N PRO A 232 -1.09 -13.79 2.91
CA PRO A 232 -2.27 -13.06 2.46
C PRO A 232 -1.90 -11.74 1.78
N VAL A 233 -2.56 -11.42 0.64
CA VAL A 233 -2.18 -10.28 -0.18
C VAL A 233 -3.37 -9.42 -0.61
N ILE A 234 -3.22 -8.11 -0.45
CA ILE A 234 -4.15 -7.09 -0.92
C ILE A 234 -3.48 -6.31 -2.05
N CYS A 235 -4.14 -6.20 -3.21
CA CYS A 235 -3.65 -5.41 -4.33
C CYS A 235 -4.42 -4.11 -4.50
N PHE A 236 -3.70 -3.00 -4.73
CA PHE A 236 -4.26 -1.68 -5.01
C PHE A 236 -3.80 -1.17 -6.38
N PRO A 237 -4.40 -1.67 -7.49
CA PRO A 237 -4.11 -1.21 -8.84
C PRO A 237 -4.92 0.07 -9.14
N ARG A 238 -4.41 1.22 -8.69
CA ARG A 238 -5.13 2.49 -8.70
C ARG A 238 -5.46 2.98 -10.12
N ASN A 239 -6.67 3.52 -10.28
CA ASN A 239 -7.18 4.13 -11.51
C ASN A 239 -7.30 3.17 -12.72
N LEU A 240 -7.41 1.85 -12.52
CA LEU A 240 -7.62 0.89 -13.60
C LEU A 240 -9.04 0.94 -14.20
N ASN A 241 -9.97 1.66 -13.57
CA ASN A 241 -11.37 1.76 -14.02
C ASN A 241 -11.97 0.35 -14.27
N LYS A 242 -12.62 0.11 -15.40
CA LYS A 242 -13.21 -1.20 -15.76
C LYS A 242 -12.17 -2.33 -15.89
N ASN A 243 -10.88 -2.02 -16.05
CA ASN A 243 -9.81 -3.02 -16.08
C ASN A 243 -9.54 -3.68 -14.71
N TYR A 244 -10.20 -3.24 -13.62
CA TYR A 244 -10.24 -4.00 -12.36
C TYR A 244 -10.72 -5.44 -12.56
N LEU A 245 -11.68 -5.70 -13.46
CA LEU A 245 -12.14 -7.07 -13.78
C LEU A 245 -11.00 -7.90 -14.37
N LYS A 246 -10.36 -7.40 -15.41
CA LYS A 246 -9.23 -8.09 -16.05
C LYS A 246 -8.09 -8.33 -15.06
N PHE A 247 -7.78 -7.32 -14.23
CA PHE A 247 -6.78 -7.46 -13.17
C PHE A 247 -7.17 -8.57 -12.19
N ALA A 248 -8.40 -8.56 -11.70
CA ALA A 248 -8.90 -9.56 -10.77
C ALA A 248 -8.79 -10.99 -11.34
N ASP A 249 -9.23 -11.18 -12.58
CA ASP A 249 -9.24 -12.50 -13.26
C ASP A 249 -7.84 -13.04 -13.53
N ILE A 250 -6.89 -12.17 -13.84
CA ILE A 250 -5.50 -12.55 -14.18
C ILE A 250 -4.65 -12.71 -12.92
N VAL A 251 -4.71 -11.72 -12.02
CA VAL A 251 -3.82 -11.63 -10.84
C VAL A 251 -4.34 -12.47 -9.68
N LYS A 252 -5.65 -12.50 -9.46
CA LYS A 252 -6.35 -13.30 -8.42
C LYS A 252 -5.81 -13.04 -7.00
N PRO A 253 -5.76 -11.80 -6.50
CA PRO A 253 -5.35 -11.53 -5.12
C PRO A 253 -6.40 -12.03 -4.11
N ASP A 254 -6.08 -12.02 -2.82
CA ASP A 254 -7.08 -12.34 -1.78
C ASP A 254 -8.06 -11.18 -1.57
N CYS A 255 -7.58 -9.95 -1.73
CA CYS A 255 -8.39 -8.74 -1.64
C CYS A 255 -7.99 -7.70 -2.69
N LEU A 256 -9.00 -6.96 -3.17
CA LEU A 256 -8.83 -5.82 -4.07
C LEU A 256 -9.13 -4.53 -3.32
N SER A 257 -8.15 -3.64 -3.25
CA SER A 257 -8.35 -2.28 -2.77
C SER A 257 -8.83 -1.39 -3.91
N LEU A 258 -9.97 -0.72 -3.68
CA LEU A 258 -10.63 0.14 -4.65
C LEU A 258 -10.14 1.58 -4.50
N ASP A 259 -9.92 2.28 -5.60
CA ASP A 259 -9.77 3.72 -5.57
C ASP A 259 -11.14 4.44 -5.59
N TYR A 260 -11.13 5.73 -5.24
CA TYR A 260 -12.36 6.52 -5.08
C TYR A 260 -13.08 6.90 -6.40
N LYS A 261 -12.55 6.49 -7.56
CA LYS A 261 -13.20 6.67 -8.86
C LYS A 261 -14.09 5.49 -9.24
N ILE A 262 -13.96 4.39 -8.52
CA ILE A 262 -14.77 3.18 -8.75
C ILE A 262 -16.08 3.31 -8.00
N ASP A 263 -17.20 3.17 -8.72
CA ASP A 263 -18.51 3.08 -8.11
C ASP A 263 -18.62 1.82 -7.22
N PRO A 264 -18.96 1.98 -5.92
CA PRO A 264 -18.99 0.85 -4.99
C PRO A 264 -20.07 -0.18 -5.32
N THR A 265 -21.18 0.24 -5.94
CA THR A 265 -22.25 -0.70 -6.37
C THR A 265 -21.74 -1.55 -7.51
N TRP A 266 -21.11 -0.93 -8.50
CA TRP A 266 -20.46 -1.66 -9.59
C TRP A 266 -19.42 -2.66 -9.07
N ALA A 267 -18.57 -2.24 -8.11
CA ALA A 267 -17.56 -3.13 -7.52
C ALA A 267 -18.21 -4.33 -6.79
N LYS A 268 -19.28 -4.09 -6.02
CA LYS A 268 -20.05 -5.15 -5.36
C LYS A 268 -20.59 -6.17 -6.37
N GLU A 269 -21.13 -5.71 -7.49
CA GLU A 269 -21.77 -6.56 -8.51
C GLU A 269 -20.77 -7.34 -9.37
N ASN A 270 -19.65 -6.74 -9.69
CA ASN A 270 -18.69 -7.28 -10.65
C ASN A 270 -17.49 -8.01 -10.02
N LEU A 271 -17.09 -7.68 -8.79
CA LEU A 271 -15.95 -8.29 -8.09
C LEU A 271 -16.40 -9.27 -6.99
N LYS A 272 -17.44 -10.08 -7.29
CA LYS A 272 -18.14 -10.94 -6.32
C LYS A 272 -17.26 -11.94 -5.56
N ASN A 273 -16.21 -12.42 -6.18
CA ASN A 273 -15.36 -13.50 -5.65
C ASN A 273 -14.25 -13.00 -4.72
N TYR A 274 -14.11 -11.67 -4.55
CA TYR A 274 -13.01 -11.05 -3.84
C TYR A 274 -13.46 -10.37 -2.55
N CYS A 275 -12.62 -10.38 -1.53
CA CYS A 275 -12.70 -9.40 -0.47
C CYS A 275 -12.40 -8.02 -1.08
N LEU A 276 -13.14 -7.00 -0.68
CA LEU A 276 -12.95 -5.64 -1.18
C LEU A 276 -12.48 -4.72 -0.05
N GLN A 277 -11.70 -3.70 -0.39
CA GLN A 277 -11.18 -2.72 0.56
C GLN A 277 -11.32 -1.31 0.00
N GLY A 278 -11.64 -0.33 0.85
CA GLY A 278 -11.53 1.10 0.49
C GLY A 278 -12.65 1.61 -0.43
N GLY A 279 -12.29 2.56 -1.28
CA GLY A 279 -13.19 3.18 -2.26
C GLY A 279 -13.66 4.59 -1.89
N MET A 280 -13.80 4.94 -0.60
CA MET A 280 -14.29 6.26 -0.19
C MET A 280 -13.24 7.35 -0.45
N ASP A 281 -13.67 8.49 -1.05
CA ASP A 281 -12.76 9.61 -1.31
C ASP A 281 -12.24 10.21 0.02
N PRO A 282 -10.92 10.30 0.23
CA PRO A 282 -10.37 10.92 1.43
C PRO A 282 -10.75 12.40 1.60
N LYS A 283 -11.14 13.10 0.54
CA LYS A 283 -11.58 14.49 0.62
C LYS A 283 -12.91 14.66 1.34
N ILE A 284 -13.72 13.60 1.42
CA ILE A 284 -14.99 13.64 2.16
C ILE A 284 -14.78 13.98 3.64
N LEU A 285 -13.59 13.67 4.19
CA LEU A 285 -13.24 13.97 5.58
C LEU A 285 -13.10 15.48 5.88
N PHE A 286 -13.21 16.35 4.87
CA PHE A 286 -13.24 17.79 5.02
C PHE A 286 -14.65 18.42 4.98
N GLU A 287 -15.65 17.58 4.72
CA GLU A 287 -17.05 17.98 4.66
C GLU A 287 -17.67 18.09 6.07
N LYS A 288 -18.94 18.50 6.13
CA LYS A 288 -19.72 18.50 7.37
C LYS A 288 -19.96 17.04 7.85
N GLU A 289 -20.06 16.87 9.16
CA GLU A 289 -20.15 15.56 9.80
C GLU A 289 -21.31 14.69 9.26
N ASP A 290 -22.47 15.31 8.98
CA ASP A 290 -23.64 14.64 8.41
C ASP A 290 -23.35 14.08 7.01
N ILE A 291 -22.61 14.81 6.18
CA ILE A 291 -22.17 14.39 4.84
C ILE A 291 -21.17 13.22 4.96
N ILE A 292 -20.20 13.36 5.86
CA ILE A 292 -19.20 12.30 6.13
C ILE A 292 -19.92 11.01 6.53
N PHE A 293 -20.81 11.07 7.51
CA PHE A 293 -21.50 9.90 8.00
C PHE A 293 -22.43 9.26 6.98
N LYS A 294 -23.12 10.07 6.18
CA LYS A 294 -23.92 9.58 5.06
C LYS A 294 -23.08 8.78 4.05
N GLU A 295 -21.87 9.25 3.73
CA GLU A 295 -20.99 8.53 2.81
C GLU A 295 -20.40 7.26 3.46
N VAL A 296 -20.00 7.29 4.73
CA VAL A 296 -19.56 6.11 5.49
C VAL A 296 -20.66 5.05 5.50
N ASP A 297 -21.90 5.42 5.86
CA ASP A 297 -23.05 4.50 5.92
C ASP A 297 -23.39 3.92 4.55
N LYS A 298 -23.24 4.69 3.48
CA LYS A 298 -23.42 4.22 2.10
C LYS A 298 -22.48 3.04 1.80
N TYR A 299 -21.17 3.18 2.08
CA TYR A 299 -20.21 2.09 1.85
C TYR A 299 -20.51 0.88 2.74
N LEU A 300 -20.78 1.09 4.01
CA LEU A 300 -21.12 0.02 4.96
C LEU A 300 -22.39 -0.71 4.55
N THR A 301 -23.41 0.00 4.08
CA THR A 301 -24.68 -0.59 3.60
C THR A 301 -24.48 -1.37 2.30
N ILE A 302 -23.74 -0.81 1.33
CA ILE A 302 -23.48 -1.49 0.05
C ILE A 302 -22.76 -2.82 0.28
N PHE A 303 -21.76 -2.85 1.18
CA PHE A 303 -20.93 -4.02 1.41
C PHE A 303 -21.33 -4.86 2.65
N LYS A 304 -22.52 -4.63 3.26
CA LYS A 304 -22.89 -5.29 4.53
C LYS A 304 -22.92 -6.83 4.46
N ASP A 305 -23.23 -7.36 3.30
CA ASP A 305 -23.36 -8.79 2.99
C ASP A 305 -22.11 -9.38 2.28
N ARG A 306 -21.02 -8.61 2.29
CA ARG A 306 -19.76 -8.95 1.59
C ARG A 306 -18.55 -8.80 2.52
N PRO A 307 -17.50 -9.62 2.35
CA PRO A 307 -16.23 -9.37 3.00
C PRO A 307 -15.66 -8.01 2.54
N TYR A 308 -15.65 -7.06 3.47
CA TYR A 308 -15.23 -5.69 3.19
C TYR A 308 -14.37 -5.12 4.31
N ILE A 309 -13.23 -4.55 3.92
CA ILE A 309 -12.29 -3.85 4.80
C ILE A 309 -12.53 -2.35 4.61
N PHE A 310 -13.00 -1.68 5.67
CA PHE A 310 -13.20 -0.24 5.59
C PHE A 310 -11.85 0.49 5.51
N ASN A 311 -11.69 1.25 4.46
CA ASN A 311 -10.54 2.11 4.19
C ASN A 311 -10.98 3.22 3.22
N LEU A 312 -10.09 4.16 2.93
CA LEU A 312 -10.31 5.16 1.88
C LEU A 312 -9.81 4.64 0.52
N GLY A 313 -10.27 5.26 -0.55
CA GLY A 313 -9.80 5.00 -1.92
C GLY A 313 -8.42 5.62 -2.24
N HIS A 314 -7.76 6.20 -1.24
CA HIS A 314 -6.38 6.69 -1.24
C HIS A 314 -5.92 6.92 0.21
N GLY A 315 -4.66 7.26 0.42
CA GLY A 315 -4.15 7.57 1.76
C GLY A 315 -4.73 8.84 2.37
N LEU A 316 -4.81 8.89 3.69
CA LEU A 316 -5.17 10.08 4.46
C LEU A 316 -4.35 11.29 4.02
N LEU A 317 -5.00 12.44 3.98
CA LEU A 317 -4.38 13.71 3.58
C LEU A 317 -3.75 14.40 4.79
N PRO A 318 -2.67 15.16 4.59
CA PRO A 318 -1.96 15.83 5.72
C PRO A 318 -2.81 16.78 6.55
N GLN A 319 -3.89 17.29 5.97
CA GLN A 319 -4.82 18.23 6.59
C GLN A 319 -6.01 17.54 7.28
N THR A 320 -6.11 16.21 7.22
CA THR A 320 -7.18 15.45 7.88
C THR A 320 -7.19 15.75 9.39
N ASN A 321 -8.37 16.10 9.92
CA ASN A 321 -8.54 16.29 11.34
C ASN A 321 -8.61 14.93 12.07
N PRO A 322 -7.73 14.64 13.06
CA PRO A 322 -7.76 13.39 13.81
C PRO A 322 -9.09 13.13 14.52
N ASP A 323 -9.78 14.18 15.02
CA ASP A 323 -11.06 14.02 15.73
C ASP A 323 -12.18 13.59 14.78
N VAL A 324 -12.16 14.07 13.53
CA VAL A 324 -13.09 13.62 12.48
C VAL A 324 -12.83 12.14 12.16
N LEU A 325 -11.56 11.75 12.05
CA LEU A 325 -11.20 10.37 11.78
C LEU A 325 -11.64 9.43 12.92
N GLN A 326 -11.50 9.87 14.18
CA GLN A 326 -11.97 9.14 15.36
C GLN A 326 -13.48 8.85 15.25
N LYS A 327 -14.29 9.85 14.93
CA LYS A 327 -15.75 9.71 14.77
C LYS A 327 -16.11 8.75 13.63
N VAL A 328 -15.36 8.78 12.51
CA VAL A 328 -15.56 7.82 11.41
C VAL A 328 -15.27 6.39 11.87
N ILE A 329 -14.17 6.17 12.60
CA ILE A 329 -13.81 4.85 13.13
C ILE A 329 -14.91 4.34 14.10
N GLU A 330 -15.38 5.18 14.98
CA GLU A 330 -16.49 4.86 15.90
C GLU A 330 -17.76 4.51 15.12
N ARG A 331 -18.10 5.26 14.07
CA ARG A 331 -19.23 4.97 13.20
C ARG A 331 -19.13 3.61 12.54
N VAL A 332 -17.94 3.27 11.99
CA VAL A 332 -17.69 1.97 11.37
C VAL A 332 -17.80 0.83 12.37
N ASN A 333 -17.21 0.99 13.56
CA ASN A 333 -17.21 -0.03 14.61
C ASN A 333 -18.61 -0.29 15.21
N ASN A 334 -19.48 0.72 15.21
CA ASN A 334 -20.84 0.66 15.75
C ASN A 334 -21.92 0.37 14.68
N PHE A 335 -21.58 0.21 13.43
CA PHE A 335 -22.53 -0.06 12.34
C PHE A 335 -23.11 -1.48 12.49
N LYS A 336 -24.44 -1.59 12.50
CA LYS A 336 -25.22 -2.83 12.66
C LYS A 336 -25.68 -3.40 11.34
#